data_07a1841f08dfc9dbf286534566f5d266
#
_entry.id   07a1841f08dfc9dbf286534566f5d266
#
_cell.length_a   1.000
_cell.length_b   1.000
_cell.length_c   1.000
_cell.angle_alpha   90.00
_cell.angle_beta   90.00
_cell.angle_gamma   90.00
#
_symmetry.space_group_name_H-M   'P 1'
#
loop_
_entity.id
_entity.type
_entity.pdbx_description
1 polymer ?
#
loop_
_entity_poly.entity_id
_entity_poly.type
_entity_poly.pdbx_seq_one_letter_code
_entity_poly.pdbx_strand_id
1 'polypeptide(L)'
;MDILQQQDKEYIAGTYARFPLTIEGGKGSVVWDDAGKIYTDLSSGIAVNTFGIADDEWIKAITEQAGKIQHMSNLYYTEPCVKLAQMLCGRTGMKKVFFSNSGAEANECAIKAARKYAAEKHSADCYNIVTLKNSFHGRTITTLAATGQDVFHKDFLPLTEGFIYVEPNDIEKIEKVLFENREFGIRS
;
A
#
# COMPACT_ATOMS: atom_id res chain seq x y z
N MET A 1 8.19 0.28 32.84
CA MET A 1 7.44 0.55 31.58
C MET A 1 7.30 2.06 31.53
N ASP A 2 7.71 2.67 30.45
CA ASP A 2 7.62 4.10 30.22
C ASP A 2 6.13 4.55 30.22
N ILE A 3 5.89 5.79 30.65
CA ILE A 3 4.52 6.38 30.73
C ILE A 3 3.85 6.35 29.35
N LEU A 4 4.62 6.64 28.28
CA LEU A 4 4.11 6.61 26.92
C LEU A 4 3.64 5.23 26.49
N GLN A 5 4.38 4.17 26.87
CA GLN A 5 4.00 2.77 26.61
C GLN A 5 2.75 2.34 27.40
N GLN A 6 2.52 2.92 28.58
CA GLN A 6 1.30 2.69 29.36
C GLN A 6 0.10 3.36 28.69
N GLN A 7 0.24 4.61 28.28
CA GLN A 7 -0.77 5.37 27.56
C GLN A 7 -1.11 4.73 26.21
N ASP A 8 -0.12 4.21 25.46
CA ASP A 8 -0.35 3.47 24.23
C ASP A 8 -1.29 2.26 24.47
N LYS A 9 -1.04 1.49 25.53
CA LYS A 9 -1.87 0.33 25.88
C LYS A 9 -3.28 0.71 26.33
N GLU A 10 -3.43 1.86 26.93
CA GLU A 10 -4.73 2.35 27.41
C GLU A 10 -5.59 2.94 26.28
N TYR A 11 -4.98 3.71 25.37
CA TYR A 11 -5.71 4.52 24.41
C TYR A 11 -5.63 4.05 22.95
N ILE A 12 -4.68 3.16 22.61
CA ILE A 12 -4.54 2.67 21.23
C ILE A 12 -4.94 1.21 21.15
N ALA A 13 -5.79 0.88 20.17
CA ALA A 13 -6.20 -0.49 19.92
C ALA A 13 -4.98 -1.41 19.72
N GLY A 14 -4.92 -2.53 20.43
CA GLY A 14 -3.78 -3.45 20.45
C GLY A 14 -3.61 -4.29 19.16
N THR A 15 -3.64 -3.65 18.00
CA THR A 15 -3.53 -4.30 16.68
C THR A 15 -2.09 -4.57 16.24
N TYR A 16 -1.10 -4.03 16.96
CA TYR A 16 0.32 -4.21 16.67
C TYR A 16 1.10 -4.67 17.91
N ALA A 17 2.01 -5.62 17.71
CA ALA A 17 3.00 -5.99 18.71
C ALA A 17 4.20 -5.03 18.60
N ARG A 18 4.24 -3.99 19.44
CA ARG A 18 5.35 -3.02 19.46
C ARG A 18 6.54 -3.55 20.23
N PHE A 19 7.75 -3.22 19.78
CA PHE A 19 8.95 -3.38 20.59
C PHE A 19 8.89 -2.46 21.83
N PRO A 20 9.43 -2.86 22.98
CA PRO A 20 9.44 -2.03 24.18
C PRO A 20 10.51 -0.94 24.10
N LEU A 21 10.41 -0.10 23.09
CA LEU A 21 11.36 0.96 22.75
C LEU A 21 10.59 2.21 22.35
N THR A 22 10.90 3.31 23.01
CA THR A 22 10.34 4.64 22.72
C THR A 22 11.36 5.42 21.92
N ILE A 23 11.07 5.71 20.65
CA ILE A 23 11.93 6.53 19.80
C ILE A 23 11.50 7.99 19.96
N GLU A 24 12.47 8.85 20.32
CA GLU A 24 12.27 10.28 20.53
C GLU A 24 12.61 11.13 19.30
N GLY A 25 13.64 10.70 18.55
CA GLY A 25 14.06 11.44 17.37
C GLY A 25 15.05 10.70 16.50
N GLY A 26 15.51 11.37 15.44
CA GLY A 26 16.48 10.82 14.51
C GLY A 26 16.98 11.82 13.47
N LYS A 27 18.01 11.42 12.72
CA LYS A 27 18.52 12.13 11.54
C LYS A 27 19.13 11.15 10.55
N GLY A 28 18.69 11.21 9.31
CA GLY A 28 19.16 10.25 8.28
C GLY A 28 18.80 8.81 8.63
N SER A 29 19.81 7.94 8.78
CA SER A 29 19.64 6.53 9.14
C SER A 29 19.81 6.27 10.65
N VAL A 30 19.83 7.29 11.48
CA VAL A 30 20.08 7.18 12.92
C VAL A 30 18.85 7.64 13.69
N VAL A 31 18.45 6.87 14.71
CA VAL A 31 17.41 7.23 15.67
C VAL A 31 17.96 7.11 17.10
N TRP A 32 17.31 7.77 18.04
CA TRP A 32 17.62 7.66 19.47
C TRP A 32 16.35 7.50 20.28
N ASP A 33 16.49 6.81 21.39
CA ASP A 33 15.42 6.63 22.36
C ASP A 33 15.39 7.79 23.40
N ASP A 34 14.44 7.72 24.32
CA ASP A 34 14.23 8.66 25.42
C ASP A 34 15.40 8.71 26.44
N ALA A 35 16.27 7.71 26.43
CA ALA A 35 17.52 7.67 27.20
C ALA A 35 18.74 8.19 26.41
N GLY A 36 18.54 8.60 25.16
CA GLY A 36 19.60 9.07 24.26
C GLY A 36 20.45 7.96 23.65
N LYS A 37 20.05 6.69 23.78
CA LYS A 37 20.76 5.58 23.14
C LYS A 37 20.48 5.58 21.64
N ILE A 38 21.54 5.41 20.86
CA ILE A 38 21.53 5.51 19.39
C ILE A 38 21.32 4.15 18.77
N TYR A 39 20.52 4.10 17.70
CA TYR A 39 20.22 2.93 16.89
C TYR A 39 20.35 3.27 15.40
N THR A 40 20.71 2.30 14.58
CA THR A 40 20.64 2.39 13.13
C THR A 40 19.26 1.93 12.65
N ASP A 41 18.52 2.78 11.98
CA ASP A 41 17.24 2.42 11.36
C ASP A 41 17.48 1.77 10.00
N LEU A 42 17.32 0.46 9.94
CA LEU A 42 17.39 -0.34 8.70
C LEU A 42 16.00 -0.58 8.10
N SER A 43 14.93 -0.17 8.78
CA SER A 43 13.55 -0.38 8.35
C SER A 43 12.96 0.78 7.58
N SER A 44 13.50 1.98 7.77
CA SER A 44 13.01 3.25 7.19
C SER A 44 11.51 3.46 7.40
N GLY A 45 10.97 3.02 8.55
CA GLY A 45 9.52 3.05 8.79
C GLY A 45 8.72 2.18 7.82
N ILE A 46 9.24 1.00 7.46
CA ILE A 46 8.73 0.10 6.40
C ILE A 46 8.72 0.83 5.05
N ALA A 47 9.90 1.33 4.64
CA ALA A 47 10.18 2.05 3.39
C ALA A 47 9.40 3.37 3.18
N VAL A 48 8.94 4.01 4.25
CA VAL A 48 8.28 5.33 4.19
C VAL A 48 9.29 6.47 4.20
N ASN A 49 10.32 6.38 5.05
CA ASN A 49 11.36 7.41 5.20
C ASN A 49 12.49 7.24 4.17
N THR A 50 12.15 7.30 2.87
CA THR A 50 13.10 7.02 1.77
C THR A 50 14.26 8.02 1.68
N PHE A 51 14.09 9.25 2.17
CA PHE A 51 15.13 10.29 2.23
C PHE A 51 15.91 10.29 3.56
N GLY A 52 15.53 9.40 4.48
CA GLY A 52 16.01 9.41 5.86
C GLY A 52 15.14 10.25 6.79
N ILE A 53 15.38 10.06 8.09
CA ILE A 53 14.62 10.77 9.13
C ILE A 53 15.07 12.23 9.17
N ALA A 54 14.09 13.14 9.27
CA ALA A 54 14.31 14.58 9.37
C ALA A 54 15.20 15.16 8.25
N ASP A 55 15.01 14.71 6.99
CA ASP A 55 15.70 15.28 5.83
C ASP A 55 15.35 16.76 5.65
N ASP A 56 16.36 17.61 5.49
CA ASP A 56 16.19 19.06 5.52
C ASP A 56 15.45 19.58 4.27
N GLU A 57 15.72 18.99 3.10
CA GLU A 57 15.07 19.39 1.85
C GLU A 57 13.59 18.98 1.86
N TRP A 58 13.31 17.79 2.36
CA TRP A 58 11.95 17.29 2.50
C TRP A 58 11.15 18.15 3.49
N ILE A 59 11.70 18.47 4.68
CA ILE A 59 11.07 19.35 5.68
C ILE A 59 10.79 20.72 5.08
N LYS A 60 11.77 21.30 4.37
CA LYS A 60 11.62 22.60 3.72
C LYS A 60 10.47 22.58 2.71
N ALA A 61 10.44 21.58 1.82
CA ALA A 61 9.41 21.45 0.78
C ALA A 61 7.99 21.32 1.38
N ILE A 62 7.83 20.51 2.44
CA ILE A 62 6.55 20.36 3.15
C ILE A 62 6.14 21.65 3.83
N THR A 63 7.06 22.32 4.53
CA THR A 63 6.78 23.57 5.24
C THR A 63 6.36 24.67 4.28
N GLU A 64 7.07 24.82 3.15
CA GLU A 64 6.73 25.80 2.12
C GLU A 64 5.35 25.53 1.51
N GLN A 65 5.05 24.26 1.17
CA GLN A 65 3.77 23.90 0.60
C GLN A 65 2.61 24.04 1.61
N ALA A 66 2.84 23.66 2.87
CA ALA A 66 1.86 23.83 3.94
C ALA A 66 1.54 25.30 4.20
N GLY A 67 2.52 26.20 4.03
CA GLY A 67 2.32 27.66 4.10
C GLY A 67 1.51 28.25 2.94
N LYS A 68 1.36 27.52 1.82
CA LYS A 68 0.54 27.94 0.68
C LYS A 68 -0.86 27.32 0.72
N ILE A 69 -0.92 25.99 0.69
CA ILE A 69 -2.16 25.23 0.66
C ILE A 69 -1.90 23.77 1.01
N GLN A 70 -2.61 23.23 1.99
CA GLN A 70 -2.49 21.86 2.44
C GLN A 70 -3.39 20.91 1.63
N HIS A 71 -4.64 21.30 1.42
CA HIS A 71 -5.64 20.48 0.75
C HIS A 71 -6.78 21.32 0.15
N MET A 72 -7.23 20.96 -1.06
CA MET A 72 -8.36 21.64 -1.73
C MET A 72 -9.35 20.69 -2.41
N SER A 73 -9.42 19.44 -1.99
CA SER A 73 -10.27 18.44 -2.66
C SER A 73 -9.90 18.20 -4.14
N ASN A 74 -10.37 17.09 -4.70
CA ASN A 74 -10.24 16.78 -6.13
C ASN A 74 -11.19 17.60 -7.04
N LEU A 75 -11.95 18.53 -6.46
CA LEU A 75 -12.79 19.47 -7.23
C LEU A 75 -11.98 20.61 -7.84
N TYR A 76 -10.74 20.83 -7.38
CA TYR A 76 -9.87 21.91 -7.82
C TYR A 76 -8.51 21.39 -8.25
N TYR A 77 -7.86 22.14 -9.13
CA TYR A 77 -6.50 21.80 -9.59
C TYR A 77 -5.46 22.36 -8.63
N THR A 78 -4.46 21.54 -8.30
CA THR A 78 -3.30 21.96 -7.51
C THR A 78 -2.01 21.58 -8.24
N GLU A 79 -1.04 22.47 -8.22
CA GLU A 79 0.20 22.33 -8.98
C GLU A 79 1.02 21.09 -8.57
N PRO A 80 1.24 20.76 -7.28
CA PRO A 80 2.06 19.62 -6.89
C PRO A 80 1.51 18.29 -7.42
N CYS A 81 0.19 18.11 -7.36
CA CYS A 81 -0.46 16.89 -7.83
C CYS A 81 -0.24 16.67 -9.34
N VAL A 82 -0.45 17.73 -10.14
CA VAL A 82 -0.30 17.67 -11.60
C VAL A 82 1.16 17.42 -12.01
N LYS A 83 2.11 18.12 -11.37
CA LYS A 83 3.55 17.95 -11.62
C LYS A 83 4.01 16.54 -11.29
N LEU A 84 3.60 15.99 -10.14
CA LEU A 84 3.95 14.64 -9.76
C LEU A 84 3.38 13.61 -10.75
N ALA A 85 2.11 13.77 -11.18
CA ALA A 85 1.50 12.90 -12.19
C ALA A 85 2.28 12.95 -13.51
N GLN A 86 2.68 14.14 -13.97
CA GLN A 86 3.48 14.31 -15.19
C GLN A 86 4.84 13.59 -15.08
N MET A 87 5.53 13.75 -13.97
CA MET A 87 6.83 13.10 -13.73
C MET A 87 6.70 11.57 -13.71
N LEU A 88 5.68 11.04 -13.01
CA LEU A 88 5.43 9.60 -12.94
C LEU A 88 5.09 9.03 -14.31
N CYS A 89 4.19 9.65 -15.05
CA CYS A 89 3.86 9.22 -16.42
C CYS A 89 5.09 9.23 -17.35
N GLY A 90 5.90 10.29 -17.29
CA GLY A 90 7.13 10.39 -18.10
C GLY A 90 8.17 9.31 -17.77
N ARG A 91 8.27 8.88 -16.52
CA ARG A 91 9.25 7.87 -16.09
C ARG A 91 8.77 6.43 -16.26
N THR A 92 7.48 6.18 -16.14
CA THR A 92 6.92 4.83 -16.19
C THR A 92 6.37 4.43 -17.56
N GLY A 93 6.15 5.40 -18.45
CA GLY A 93 5.47 5.18 -19.73
C GLY A 93 3.94 5.02 -19.58
N MET A 94 3.41 5.07 -18.38
CA MET A 94 1.97 5.03 -18.13
C MET A 94 1.32 6.34 -18.55
N LYS A 95 0.06 6.27 -18.99
CA LYS A 95 -0.65 7.45 -19.52
C LYS A 95 -1.28 8.32 -18.44
N LYS A 96 -1.66 7.73 -17.31
CA LYS A 96 -2.38 8.42 -16.21
C LYS A 96 -2.01 7.82 -14.87
N VAL A 97 -2.18 8.61 -13.81
CA VAL A 97 -1.95 8.23 -12.41
C VAL A 97 -3.24 8.44 -11.62
N PHE A 98 -3.49 7.55 -10.70
CA PHE A 98 -4.48 7.71 -9.64
C PHE A 98 -3.75 7.83 -8.31
N PHE A 99 -4.04 8.88 -7.55
CA PHE A 99 -3.50 9.09 -6.22
C PHE A 99 -4.48 8.65 -5.14
N SER A 100 -3.98 7.98 -4.12
CA SER A 100 -4.74 7.51 -2.96
C SER A 100 -3.94 7.70 -1.67
N ASN A 101 -4.55 7.42 -0.52
CA ASN A 101 -3.90 7.65 0.77
C ASN A 101 -3.04 6.46 1.22
N SER A 102 -3.19 5.30 0.59
CA SER A 102 -2.49 4.08 0.99
C SER A 102 -2.31 3.10 -0.17
N GLY A 103 -1.36 2.15 -0.03
CA GLY A 103 -1.22 1.04 -0.96
C GLY A 103 -2.46 0.15 -1.04
N ALA A 104 -3.19 -0.02 0.06
CA ALA A 104 -4.46 -0.74 0.06
C ALA A 104 -5.50 -0.06 -0.84
N GLU A 105 -5.66 1.26 -0.75
CA GLU A 105 -6.56 2.02 -1.62
C GLU A 105 -6.11 2.01 -3.09
N ALA A 106 -4.81 2.04 -3.35
CA ALA A 106 -4.28 1.90 -4.70
C ALA A 106 -4.62 0.53 -5.29
N ASN A 107 -4.48 -0.55 -4.51
CA ASN A 107 -4.88 -1.89 -4.90
C ASN A 107 -6.39 -2.03 -5.08
N GLU A 108 -7.22 -1.42 -4.22
CA GLU A 108 -8.67 -1.35 -4.42
C GLU A 108 -9.03 -0.69 -5.76
N CYS A 109 -8.33 0.40 -6.12
CA CYS A 109 -8.52 1.04 -7.42
C CYS A 109 -8.12 0.12 -8.57
N ALA A 110 -6.98 -0.56 -8.48
CA ALA A 110 -6.50 -1.49 -9.50
C ALA A 110 -7.46 -2.66 -9.71
N ILE A 111 -7.95 -3.29 -8.63
CA ILE A 111 -8.92 -4.38 -8.65
C ILE A 111 -10.23 -3.91 -9.30
N LYS A 112 -10.75 -2.75 -8.90
CA LYS A 112 -11.98 -2.18 -9.47
C LYS A 112 -11.81 -1.83 -10.94
N ALA A 113 -10.68 -1.24 -11.33
CA ALA A 113 -10.39 -0.90 -12.72
C ALA A 113 -10.29 -2.15 -13.60
N ALA A 114 -9.61 -3.21 -13.12
CA ALA A 114 -9.51 -4.48 -13.83
C ALA A 114 -10.88 -5.14 -14.03
N ARG A 115 -11.69 -5.24 -12.97
CA ARG A 115 -13.04 -5.79 -13.04
C ARG A 115 -13.97 -4.99 -13.94
N LYS A 116 -13.92 -3.66 -13.84
CA LYS A 116 -14.71 -2.78 -14.73
C LYS A 116 -14.30 -2.96 -16.19
N TYR A 117 -13.02 -2.96 -16.48
CA TYR A 117 -12.49 -3.20 -17.83
C TYR A 117 -12.96 -4.54 -18.39
N ALA A 118 -12.83 -5.61 -17.59
CA ALA A 118 -13.23 -6.96 -17.98
C ALA A 118 -14.75 -7.04 -18.26
N ALA A 119 -15.57 -6.46 -17.41
CA ALA A 119 -17.03 -6.41 -17.60
C ALA A 119 -17.44 -5.64 -18.86
N GLU A 120 -16.75 -4.52 -19.18
CA GLU A 120 -17.03 -3.73 -20.38
C GLU A 120 -16.55 -4.36 -21.69
N LYS A 121 -15.43 -5.10 -21.65
CA LYS A 121 -14.76 -5.66 -22.84
C LYS A 121 -15.10 -7.12 -23.10
N HIS A 122 -15.51 -7.85 -22.09
CA HIS A 122 -15.76 -9.30 -22.16
C HIS A 122 -17.14 -9.62 -21.57
N SER A 123 -17.21 -9.87 -20.26
CA SER A 123 -18.44 -10.26 -19.55
C SER A 123 -18.34 -9.85 -18.07
N ALA A 124 -19.49 -9.65 -17.43
CA ALA A 124 -19.55 -9.43 -15.98
C ALA A 124 -18.98 -10.62 -15.15
N ASP A 125 -18.93 -11.81 -15.75
CA ASP A 125 -18.36 -13.01 -15.11
C ASP A 125 -16.82 -13.03 -15.13
N CYS A 126 -16.18 -12.12 -15.87
CA CYS A 126 -14.74 -11.98 -15.96
C CYS A 126 -14.19 -11.16 -14.80
N TYR A 127 -14.33 -11.61 -13.56
CA TYR A 127 -13.93 -10.87 -12.37
C TYR A 127 -12.75 -11.48 -11.60
N ASN A 128 -12.26 -12.65 -12.02
CA ASN A 128 -11.15 -13.32 -11.37
C ASN A 128 -9.82 -12.57 -11.56
N ILE A 129 -9.07 -12.48 -10.48
CA ILE A 129 -7.75 -11.85 -10.43
C ILE A 129 -6.75 -12.86 -9.87
N VAL A 130 -5.66 -13.07 -10.58
CA VAL A 130 -4.57 -13.94 -10.12
C VAL A 130 -3.66 -13.14 -9.20
N THR A 131 -3.36 -13.68 -8.02
CA THR A 131 -2.43 -13.12 -7.05
C THR A 131 -1.38 -14.14 -6.63
N LEU A 132 -0.25 -13.69 -6.11
CA LEU A 132 0.81 -14.60 -5.68
C LEU A 132 0.60 -15.04 -4.23
N LYS A 133 0.94 -16.30 -3.94
CA LYS A 133 1.06 -16.77 -2.56
C LYS A 133 2.16 -16.00 -1.83
N ASN A 134 1.99 -15.83 -0.53
CA ASN A 134 2.86 -15.01 0.33
C ASN A 134 2.92 -13.51 -0.06
N SER A 135 2.06 -13.04 -0.96
CA SER A 135 1.93 -11.62 -1.28
C SER A 135 1.22 -10.86 -0.16
N PHE A 136 1.35 -9.54 -0.19
CA PHE A 136 0.61 -8.63 0.67
C PHE A 136 0.02 -7.48 -0.16
N HIS A 137 -1.29 -7.31 -0.12
CA HIS A 137 -2.00 -6.30 -0.91
C HIS A 137 -2.75 -5.25 -0.08
N GLY A 138 -2.81 -5.43 1.22
CA GLY A 138 -3.48 -4.50 2.13
C GLY A 138 -4.40 -5.19 3.14
N ARG A 139 -5.13 -4.40 3.93
CA ARG A 139 -6.01 -4.90 5.02
C ARG A 139 -7.45 -4.40 4.90
N THR A 140 -7.87 -3.82 3.78
CA THR A 140 -9.29 -3.69 3.44
C THR A 140 -9.86 -5.07 3.10
N ILE A 141 -11.16 -5.25 3.19
CA ILE A 141 -11.78 -6.58 2.98
C ILE A 141 -11.39 -7.18 1.62
N THR A 142 -11.37 -6.38 0.55
CA THR A 142 -11.01 -6.88 -0.79
C THR A 142 -9.51 -7.09 -0.94
N THR A 143 -8.66 -6.18 -0.47
CA THR A 143 -7.20 -6.37 -0.54
C THR A 143 -6.70 -7.43 0.43
N LEU A 144 -7.41 -7.67 1.52
CA LEU A 144 -7.18 -8.80 2.40
C LEU A 144 -7.44 -10.11 1.65
N ALA A 145 -8.56 -10.20 0.94
CA ALA A 145 -8.88 -11.35 0.09
C ALA A 145 -7.86 -11.55 -1.04
N ALA A 146 -7.25 -10.49 -1.58
CA ALA A 146 -6.18 -10.58 -2.57
C ALA A 146 -4.84 -11.05 -1.97
N THR A 147 -4.61 -10.81 -0.68
CA THR A 147 -3.37 -11.17 0.03
C THR A 147 -3.21 -12.68 0.14
N GLY A 148 -2.13 -13.23 -0.40
CA GLY A 148 -1.89 -14.68 -0.48
C GLY A 148 -1.32 -15.30 0.80
N GLN A 149 -1.83 -14.91 1.99
CA GLN A 149 -1.35 -15.35 3.31
C GLN A 149 -2.53 -15.72 4.19
N ASP A 150 -2.79 -17.00 4.38
CA ASP A 150 -3.94 -17.54 5.12
C ASP A 150 -4.04 -17.05 6.56
N VAL A 151 -2.91 -16.72 7.19
CA VAL A 151 -2.87 -16.20 8.56
C VAL A 151 -3.68 -14.93 8.74
N PHE A 152 -3.81 -14.12 7.68
CA PHE A 152 -4.60 -12.89 7.71
C PHE A 152 -6.08 -13.10 7.40
N HIS A 153 -6.47 -14.26 6.87
CA HIS A 153 -7.84 -14.54 6.41
C HIS A 153 -8.75 -15.08 7.50
N LYS A 154 -8.19 -15.86 8.42
CA LYS A 154 -8.92 -16.80 9.29
C LYS A 154 -10.04 -16.14 10.13
N ASP A 155 -9.88 -14.88 10.53
CA ASP A 155 -10.82 -14.20 11.44
C ASP A 155 -11.77 -13.23 10.68
N PHE A 156 -11.70 -13.19 9.32
CA PHE A 156 -12.41 -12.21 8.49
C PHE A 156 -13.24 -12.84 7.37
N LEU A 157 -13.75 -14.04 7.63
CA LEU A 157 -14.61 -14.74 6.67
C LEU A 157 -16.06 -14.20 6.70
N PRO A 158 -16.78 -14.18 5.55
CA PRO A 158 -16.35 -14.61 4.22
C PRO A 158 -15.46 -13.58 3.52
N LEU A 159 -14.46 -14.06 2.76
CA LEU A 159 -13.61 -13.19 1.95
C LEU A 159 -14.34 -12.73 0.67
N THR A 160 -13.90 -11.61 0.10
CA THR A 160 -14.31 -11.20 -1.24
C THR A 160 -13.89 -12.26 -2.27
N GLU A 161 -14.84 -12.73 -3.08
CA GLU A 161 -14.59 -13.74 -4.10
C GLU A 161 -13.80 -13.22 -5.31
N GLY A 162 -13.26 -14.15 -6.11
CA GLY A 162 -12.60 -13.86 -7.39
C GLY A 162 -11.09 -13.64 -7.27
N PHE A 163 -10.43 -14.27 -6.30
CA PHE A 163 -8.96 -14.30 -6.21
C PHE A 163 -8.43 -15.72 -6.33
N ILE A 164 -7.44 -15.92 -7.20
CA ILE A 164 -6.79 -17.21 -7.45
C ILE A 164 -5.32 -17.08 -7.07
N TYR A 165 -4.86 -17.88 -6.10
CA TYR A 165 -3.49 -17.80 -5.61
C TYR A 165 -2.58 -18.78 -6.33
N VAL A 166 -1.45 -18.30 -6.86
CA VAL A 166 -0.42 -19.07 -7.55
C VAL A 166 0.94 -18.90 -6.87
N GLU A 167 1.80 -19.91 -7.02
CA GLU A 167 3.16 -19.80 -6.52
C GLU A 167 3.96 -18.77 -7.34
N PRO A 168 4.84 -17.97 -6.71
CA PRO A 168 5.74 -17.08 -7.45
C PRO A 168 6.69 -17.89 -8.33
N ASN A 169 6.94 -17.38 -9.54
CA ASN A 169 7.83 -18.00 -10.56
C ASN A 169 7.36 -19.34 -11.14
N ASP A 170 6.15 -19.80 -10.83
CA ASP A 170 5.54 -20.98 -11.46
C ASP A 170 4.77 -20.56 -12.71
N ILE A 171 5.51 -20.34 -13.81
CA ILE A 171 4.95 -19.86 -15.08
C ILE A 171 3.95 -20.85 -15.66
N GLU A 172 4.26 -22.15 -15.61
CA GLU A 172 3.38 -23.21 -16.14
C GLU A 172 2.03 -23.21 -15.45
N LYS A 173 2.03 -23.05 -14.13
CA LYS A 173 0.79 -22.98 -13.35
C LYS A 173 0.01 -21.70 -13.60
N ILE A 174 0.70 -20.55 -13.75
CA ILE A 174 0.06 -19.29 -14.10
C ILE A 174 -0.62 -19.40 -15.46
N GLU A 175 0.08 -19.93 -16.48
CA GLU A 175 -0.48 -20.16 -17.82
C GLU A 175 -1.68 -21.10 -17.79
N LYS A 176 -1.59 -22.21 -17.03
CA LYS A 176 -2.69 -23.14 -16.84
C LYS A 176 -3.91 -22.48 -16.24
N VAL A 177 -3.74 -21.71 -15.15
CA VAL A 177 -4.85 -20.99 -14.49
C VAL A 177 -5.48 -19.98 -15.44
N LEU A 178 -4.67 -19.22 -16.18
CA LEU A 178 -5.16 -18.27 -17.18
C LEU A 178 -5.89 -18.97 -18.32
N PHE A 179 -5.42 -20.14 -18.75
CA PHE A 179 -6.08 -20.93 -19.80
C PHE A 179 -7.41 -21.51 -19.33
N GLU A 180 -7.45 -22.14 -18.17
CA GLU A 180 -8.68 -22.73 -17.59
C GLU A 180 -9.76 -21.68 -17.33
N ASN A 181 -9.38 -20.44 -17.00
CA ASN A 181 -10.31 -19.33 -16.81
C ASN A 181 -10.66 -18.57 -18.11
N ARG A 182 -10.08 -18.92 -19.26
CA ARG A 182 -10.46 -18.34 -20.57
C ARG A 182 -11.88 -18.69 -20.99
N GLU A 183 -12.37 -19.86 -20.65
CA GLU A 183 -13.75 -20.29 -20.93
C GLU A 183 -14.77 -19.50 -20.10
N PHE A 184 -14.34 -18.92 -18.98
CA PHE A 184 -15.13 -17.98 -18.17
C PHE A 184 -14.90 -16.50 -18.52
N GLY A 185 -14.33 -16.22 -19.71
CA GLY A 185 -14.27 -14.87 -20.26
C GLY A 185 -12.95 -14.11 -20.08
N ILE A 186 -11.90 -14.69 -19.50
CA ILE A 186 -10.56 -14.07 -19.52
C ILE A 186 -9.91 -14.37 -20.88
N ARG A 187 -10.18 -13.51 -21.86
CA ARG A 187 -9.38 -13.46 -23.08
C ARG A 187 -8.27 -12.42 -22.88
N SER A 188 -7.03 -12.89 -23.05
CA SER A 188 -5.80 -12.06 -23.03
C SER A 188 -5.85 -10.87 -23.99
#